data_a356850086f64482d8e5f3b21adc5647
#
_entry.id   a356850086f64482d8e5f3b21adc5647
#
_cell.length_a   1.000
_cell.length_b   1.000
_cell.length_c   1.000
_cell.angle_alpha   90.00
_cell.angle_beta   90.00
_cell.angle_gamma   90.00
#
_symmetry.space_group_name_H-M   'P 1'
#
loop_
_entity.id
_entity.type
_entity.pdbx_description
1 polymer ?
#
loop_
_entity_poly.entity_id
_entity_poly.type
_entity_poly.pdbx_seq_one_letter_code
_entity_poly.pdbx_strand_id
1 'polypeptide(L)'
;LGDVYKRQVVSSESATASTSATSSETSNSAVATPAKLTNSTDVPSPTLKVQPKTFIDVSSHNGDISVDDYRALARQGVGGVVVKLTEDTWYNNPKAPSQVRNAQIAGLQVSTYHFSRYTTEEEARAEARFYIQAAQKLNLPKSTVMVNDFEDSKMLPNINRNTQAWVNEMRKHGYNNLMFYTSASWLDENNIGYRGPVSTSQFGIENFWVAQYPSATLTATSAKNMRYNAKTGAWQFSATANLLPGRHVFDHSIDYTGRFTANASVEADPTQGDLSGVISIVNNNPTLGSFDVVISNVKAPNGVETVSVPIWSEINGQDDIIWYTANRQNNGTYTVNVKASAHKNSTGLYNIHLYYIQKDGQMTGVGGTTTQVFIGKTPEQLKPKASFAIENNNA
;
A
#
# COMPACT_ATOMS: atom_id res chain seq x y z
N LEU A 1 -6.18 -13.68 -14.50
CA LEU A 1 -5.42 -12.44 -14.10
C LEU A 1 -5.32 -11.39 -15.23
N GLY A 2 -5.54 -11.75 -16.53
CA GLY A 2 -5.35 -10.80 -17.64
C GLY A 2 -6.50 -9.80 -17.89
N ASP A 3 -7.72 -10.08 -17.52
CA ASP A 3 -8.88 -9.29 -17.94
C ASP A 3 -9.42 -8.28 -16.91
N VAL A 4 -9.15 -8.46 -15.64
CA VAL A 4 -9.57 -7.55 -14.57
C VAL A 4 -8.70 -6.29 -14.53
N TYR A 5 -7.42 -6.40 -14.91
CA TYR A 5 -6.45 -5.30 -14.87
C TYR A 5 -6.71 -4.17 -15.90
N LYS A 6 -7.39 -4.46 -16.99
CA LYS A 6 -7.64 -3.46 -18.06
C LYS A 6 -8.78 -2.48 -17.77
N ARG A 7 -9.62 -2.72 -16.74
CA ARG A 7 -10.79 -1.87 -16.47
C ARG A 7 -10.59 -0.83 -15.35
N GLN A 8 -9.54 -0.89 -14.56
CA GLN A 8 -9.31 0.06 -13.45
C GLN A 8 -8.55 1.33 -13.84
N VAL A 9 -7.96 1.40 -15.04
CA VAL A 9 -7.13 2.55 -15.46
C VAL A 9 -7.93 3.62 -16.25
N VAL A 10 -9.22 3.42 -16.51
CA VAL A 10 -10.00 4.28 -17.44
C VAL A 10 -11.24 4.92 -16.79
N SER A 11 -11.21 5.32 -15.53
CA SER A 11 -12.29 6.16 -15.00
C SER A 11 -11.80 7.23 -14.02
N SER A 12 -11.11 8.22 -14.56
CA SER A 12 -10.98 9.53 -13.95
C SER A 12 -11.29 10.60 -14.97
N GLU A 13 -12.55 10.70 -15.37
CA GLU A 13 -13.08 11.93 -15.98
C GLU A 13 -14.33 12.37 -15.23
N SER A 14 -14.18 13.55 -14.66
CA SER A 14 -15.12 14.59 -14.27
C SER A 14 -16.62 14.30 -14.21
N ALA A 15 -17.20 14.57 -13.04
CA ALA A 15 -18.53 15.14 -12.93
C ALA A 15 -18.56 16.19 -11.80
N THR A 16 -18.63 17.44 -12.20
CA THR A 16 -19.07 18.58 -11.41
C THR A 16 -20.60 18.54 -11.22
N ALA A 17 -21.08 18.70 -10.00
CA ALA A 17 -22.37 19.36 -9.68
C ALA A 17 -22.49 19.52 -8.17
N SER A 18 -22.56 20.63 -7.80
CA SER A 18 -23.16 21.67 -6.98
C SER A 18 -24.30 21.27 -6.03
N THR A 19 -24.20 22.00 -4.86
CA THR A 19 -25.25 22.53 -3.96
C THR A 19 -25.91 21.54 -2.99
N SER A 20 -26.17 21.86 -1.74
CA SER A 20 -26.30 23.11 -0.98
C SER A 20 -26.37 22.79 0.52
N ALA A 21 -26.07 23.82 1.29
CA ALA A 21 -26.04 23.96 2.74
C ALA A 21 -27.33 23.58 3.49
N THR A 22 -27.23 23.26 4.78
CA THR A 22 -27.88 24.06 5.82
C THR A 22 -27.25 23.81 7.20
N SER A 23 -27.09 24.90 7.91
CA SER A 23 -26.54 25.15 9.24
C SER A 23 -27.43 24.69 10.40
N SER A 24 -26.84 24.43 11.58
CA SER A 24 -27.30 25.07 12.82
C SER A 24 -26.25 24.96 13.93
N GLU A 25 -25.90 26.11 14.46
CA GLU A 25 -25.10 26.35 15.66
C GLU A 25 -25.86 25.96 16.92
N THR A 26 -25.13 25.55 17.95
CA THR A 26 -25.38 26.05 19.32
C THR A 26 -24.12 26.01 20.17
N SER A 27 -23.76 27.17 20.64
CA SER A 27 -22.74 27.47 21.65
C SER A 27 -23.19 27.00 23.03
N ASN A 28 -22.26 26.51 23.87
CA ASN A 28 -22.31 26.77 25.29
C ASN A 28 -20.91 26.80 25.93
N SER A 29 -20.65 27.94 26.49
CA SER A 29 -19.53 28.35 27.31
C SER A 29 -19.69 27.76 28.72
N ALA A 30 -18.67 27.14 29.30
CA ALA A 30 -18.60 26.94 30.75
C ALA A 30 -17.17 27.10 31.28
N VAL A 31 -17.12 27.86 32.32
CA VAL A 31 -16.03 28.40 33.10
C VAL A 31 -15.13 27.34 33.75
N ALA A 32 -13.84 27.59 33.75
CA ALA A 32 -12.80 26.78 34.41
C ALA A 32 -12.74 27.11 35.92
N THR A 33 -12.62 26.08 36.74
CA THR A 33 -12.15 26.16 38.14
C THR A 33 -10.91 25.25 38.29
N PRO A 34 -9.88 25.67 39.06
CA PRO A 34 -8.59 24.99 39.08
C PRO A 34 -8.59 23.76 40.00
N ALA A 35 -8.15 22.60 39.49
CA ALA A 35 -7.97 21.39 40.26
C ALA A 35 -6.48 21.15 40.58
N LYS A 36 -6.28 20.84 41.82
CA LYS A 36 -5.17 20.47 42.68
C LYS A 36 -4.20 19.47 42.03
N LEU A 37 -2.89 19.78 42.09
CA LEU A 37 -1.79 18.86 41.78
C LEU A 37 -1.81 17.66 42.74
N THR A 38 -1.93 16.48 42.18
CA THR A 38 -1.48 15.24 42.86
C THR A 38 -0.38 14.62 41.97
N ASN A 39 0.80 14.48 42.57
CA ASN A 39 1.90 13.74 41.96
C ASN A 39 1.51 12.28 41.83
N SER A 40 1.34 11.82 40.59
CA SER A 40 1.36 10.40 40.23
C SER A 40 2.45 10.22 39.20
N THR A 41 3.50 9.52 39.63
CA THR A 41 4.61 9.09 38.75
C THR A 41 4.20 7.81 38.03
N ASP A 42 3.27 7.91 37.10
CA ASP A 42 3.06 6.89 36.09
C ASP A 42 3.43 7.50 34.74
N VAL A 43 4.71 7.33 34.36
CA VAL A 43 5.17 7.54 32.99
C VAL A 43 4.61 6.35 32.19
N PRO A 44 3.67 6.56 31.24
CA PRO A 44 3.28 5.47 30.36
C PRO A 44 4.50 5.07 29.54
N SER A 45 4.93 3.80 29.66
CA SER A 45 5.89 3.22 28.73
C SER A 45 5.49 3.57 27.31
N PRO A 46 6.42 4.05 26.47
CA PRO A 46 6.11 4.33 25.07
C PRO A 46 5.68 3.02 24.43
N THR A 47 4.40 2.90 24.12
CA THR A 47 3.90 1.85 23.25
C THR A 47 4.62 2.04 21.92
N LEU A 48 5.63 1.22 21.66
CA LEU A 48 6.30 1.14 20.36
C LEU A 48 5.20 0.87 19.34
N LYS A 49 4.80 1.91 18.58
CA LYS A 49 3.94 1.76 17.44
C LYS A 49 4.70 0.89 16.44
N VAL A 50 4.36 -0.38 16.38
CA VAL A 50 4.92 -1.31 15.40
C VAL A 50 4.64 -0.71 14.03
N GLN A 51 5.69 -0.36 13.30
CA GLN A 51 5.57 0.15 11.94
C GLN A 51 4.94 -0.95 11.07
N PRO A 52 3.99 -0.63 10.18
CA PRO A 52 3.37 -1.62 9.32
C PRO A 52 4.45 -2.38 8.54
N LYS A 53 4.48 -3.70 8.69
CA LYS A 53 5.34 -4.58 7.89
C LYS A 53 4.70 -4.87 6.55
N THR A 54 5.48 -5.32 5.60
CA THR A 54 4.99 -5.74 4.28
C THR A 54 4.95 -7.25 4.19
N PHE A 55 4.14 -7.75 3.28
CA PHE A 55 4.10 -9.16 2.92
C PHE A 55 3.85 -9.31 1.42
N ILE A 56 4.12 -10.48 0.90
CA ILE A 56 3.88 -10.85 -0.50
C ILE A 56 2.84 -11.95 -0.56
N ASP A 57 2.24 -12.12 -1.72
CA ASP A 57 1.49 -13.33 -2.01
C ASP A 57 2.03 -14.02 -3.26
N VAL A 58 1.84 -15.34 -3.28
CA VAL A 58 2.44 -16.22 -4.28
C VAL A 58 1.51 -17.35 -4.67
N SER A 59 1.64 -17.78 -5.92
CA SER A 59 0.92 -18.92 -6.47
C SER A 59 1.87 -19.82 -7.28
N SER A 60 1.30 -20.78 -8.04
CA SER A 60 2.08 -21.57 -8.99
C SER A 60 2.76 -20.74 -10.08
N HIS A 61 2.25 -19.54 -10.39
CA HIS A 61 2.84 -18.63 -11.37
C HIS A 61 4.23 -18.14 -10.96
N ASN A 62 4.49 -18.01 -9.66
CA ASN A 62 5.80 -17.65 -9.13
C ASN A 62 6.80 -18.82 -9.17
N GLY A 63 6.37 -20.03 -9.50
CA GLY A 63 7.24 -21.21 -9.56
C GLY A 63 7.86 -21.58 -8.22
N ASP A 64 9.09 -22.08 -8.27
CA ASP A 64 9.85 -22.46 -7.07
C ASP A 64 10.60 -21.23 -6.55
N ILE A 65 10.39 -20.90 -5.27
CA ILE A 65 11.08 -19.83 -4.55
C ILE A 65 11.97 -20.50 -3.52
N SER A 66 13.28 -20.26 -3.60
CA SER A 66 14.24 -20.86 -2.69
C SER A 66 14.19 -20.23 -1.28
N VAL A 67 14.80 -20.90 -0.30
CA VAL A 67 14.96 -20.36 1.05
C VAL A 67 15.76 -19.05 1.01
N ASP A 68 16.79 -18.98 0.15
CA ASP A 68 17.63 -17.79 0.05
C ASP A 68 16.89 -16.62 -0.63
N ASP A 69 15.98 -16.89 -1.58
CA ASP A 69 15.09 -15.87 -2.14
C ASP A 69 14.16 -15.31 -1.04
N TYR A 70 13.55 -16.15 -0.22
CA TYR A 70 12.72 -15.70 0.90
C TYR A 70 13.54 -14.94 1.95
N ARG A 71 14.79 -15.34 2.23
CA ARG A 71 15.69 -14.57 3.10
C ARG A 71 16.04 -13.21 2.49
N ALA A 72 16.23 -13.14 1.17
CA ALA A 72 16.47 -11.87 0.48
C ALA A 72 15.26 -10.94 0.55
N LEU A 73 14.04 -11.47 0.44
CA LEU A 73 12.78 -10.73 0.64
C LEU A 73 12.66 -10.25 2.09
N ALA A 74 12.99 -11.10 3.06
CA ALA A 74 12.97 -10.76 4.48
C ALA A 74 13.92 -9.59 4.80
N ARG A 75 15.12 -9.58 4.22
CA ARG A 75 16.06 -8.44 4.34
C ARG A 75 15.51 -7.13 3.78
N GLN A 76 14.55 -7.18 2.87
CA GLN A 76 13.85 -6.00 2.33
C GLN A 76 12.62 -5.59 3.14
N GLY A 77 12.39 -6.18 4.32
CA GLY A 77 11.28 -5.85 5.20
C GLY A 77 9.99 -6.64 4.95
N VAL A 78 10.05 -7.70 4.12
CA VAL A 78 8.94 -8.64 3.96
C VAL A 78 8.88 -9.54 5.19
N GLY A 79 7.82 -9.44 5.98
CA GLY A 79 7.62 -10.23 7.19
C GLY A 79 6.73 -11.46 6.99
N GLY A 80 6.02 -11.56 5.87
CA GLY A 80 5.09 -12.66 5.64
C GLY A 80 4.90 -13.00 4.17
N VAL A 81 4.34 -14.20 3.95
CA VAL A 81 3.91 -14.66 2.65
C VAL A 81 2.53 -15.31 2.74
N VAL A 82 1.66 -15.00 1.78
CA VAL A 82 0.35 -15.64 1.62
C VAL A 82 0.41 -16.57 0.41
N VAL A 83 0.36 -17.87 0.65
CA VAL A 83 0.54 -18.89 -0.39
C VAL A 83 -0.83 -19.38 -0.89
N LYS A 84 -1.07 -19.34 -2.21
CA LYS A 84 -2.22 -20.01 -2.81
C LYS A 84 -2.17 -21.51 -2.50
N LEU A 85 -3.20 -22.05 -1.85
CA LEU A 85 -3.31 -23.49 -1.70
C LEU A 85 -4.22 -24.11 -2.75
N THR A 86 -5.39 -23.50 -2.93
CA THR A 86 -6.47 -24.11 -3.73
C THR A 86 -7.24 -23.08 -4.53
N GLU A 87 -8.00 -23.55 -5.52
CA GLU A 87 -9.00 -22.80 -6.26
C GLU A 87 -10.19 -23.72 -6.55
N ASP A 88 -11.42 -23.21 -6.36
CA ASP A 88 -12.62 -24.03 -6.53
C ASP A 88 -12.51 -25.34 -5.72
N THR A 89 -13.06 -26.43 -6.18
CA THR A 89 -12.97 -27.77 -5.56
C THR A 89 -12.05 -28.72 -6.30
N TRP A 90 -11.30 -28.22 -7.28
CA TRP A 90 -10.51 -29.08 -8.18
C TRP A 90 -9.03 -28.74 -8.28
N TYR A 91 -8.62 -27.49 -8.04
CA TYR A 91 -7.22 -27.09 -8.19
C TYR A 91 -6.49 -27.07 -6.85
N ASN A 92 -5.35 -27.74 -6.79
CA ASN A 92 -4.36 -27.59 -5.74
C ASN A 92 -3.08 -27.00 -6.34
N ASN A 93 -2.52 -25.97 -5.70
CA ASN A 93 -1.24 -25.40 -6.12
C ASN A 93 -0.11 -26.42 -5.95
N PRO A 94 0.52 -26.92 -7.03
CA PRO A 94 1.57 -27.93 -6.93
C PRO A 94 2.85 -27.38 -6.29
N LYS A 95 3.02 -26.06 -6.23
CA LYS A 95 4.17 -25.39 -5.62
C LYS A 95 3.97 -25.04 -4.14
N ALA A 96 2.73 -25.12 -3.62
CA ALA A 96 2.43 -24.77 -2.23
C ALA A 96 3.32 -25.52 -1.20
N PRO A 97 3.61 -26.83 -1.33
CA PRO A 97 4.46 -27.52 -0.35
C PRO A 97 5.87 -26.95 -0.25
N SER A 98 6.50 -26.62 -1.37
CA SER A 98 7.84 -26.01 -1.37
C SER A 98 7.79 -24.56 -0.94
N GLN A 99 6.80 -23.77 -1.41
CA GLN A 99 6.65 -22.36 -1.06
C GLN A 99 6.41 -22.19 0.44
N VAL A 100 5.51 -22.97 1.05
CA VAL A 100 5.25 -22.97 2.50
C VAL A 100 6.50 -23.34 3.29
N ARG A 101 7.11 -24.47 2.98
CA ARG A 101 8.30 -24.97 3.70
C ARG A 101 9.46 -23.98 3.62
N ASN A 102 9.78 -23.50 2.43
CA ASN A 102 10.93 -22.63 2.22
C ASN A 102 10.76 -21.26 2.92
N ALA A 103 9.53 -20.72 2.91
CA ALA A 103 9.19 -19.49 3.63
C ALA A 103 9.31 -19.67 5.16
N GLN A 104 8.83 -20.80 5.69
CA GLN A 104 8.98 -21.12 7.12
C GLN A 104 10.45 -21.24 7.54
N ILE A 105 11.28 -21.92 6.73
CA ILE A 105 12.73 -22.04 6.99
C ILE A 105 13.41 -20.66 6.95
N ALA A 106 12.95 -19.77 6.08
CA ALA A 106 13.46 -18.41 6.00
C ALA A 106 12.97 -17.49 7.15
N GLY A 107 12.07 -17.96 8.01
CA GLY A 107 11.54 -17.24 9.15
C GLY A 107 10.37 -16.30 8.81
N LEU A 108 9.81 -16.35 7.62
CA LEU A 108 8.61 -15.58 7.27
C LEU A 108 7.38 -16.19 7.92
N GLN A 109 6.43 -15.35 8.31
CA GLN A 109 5.10 -15.82 8.67
C GLN A 109 4.39 -16.35 7.42
N VAL A 110 3.89 -17.58 7.49
CA VAL A 110 3.13 -18.20 6.41
C VAL A 110 1.63 -18.07 6.69
N SER A 111 0.94 -17.47 5.75
CA SER A 111 -0.52 -17.46 5.61
C SER A 111 -0.89 -18.08 4.28
N THR A 112 -2.18 -18.37 4.07
CA THR A 112 -2.60 -19.04 2.83
C THR A 112 -3.86 -18.44 2.26
N TYR A 113 -4.12 -18.67 0.97
CA TYR A 113 -5.37 -18.28 0.35
C TYR A 113 -5.98 -19.35 -0.52
N HIS A 114 -7.29 -19.25 -0.67
CA HIS A 114 -8.14 -20.02 -1.55
C HIS A 114 -8.80 -19.08 -2.54
N PHE A 115 -8.60 -19.29 -3.84
CA PHE A 115 -9.29 -18.53 -4.88
C PHE A 115 -10.69 -19.11 -5.06
N SER A 116 -11.70 -18.35 -4.63
CA SER A 116 -13.08 -18.78 -4.58
C SER A 116 -13.83 -18.55 -5.89
N ARG A 117 -14.75 -19.46 -6.21
CA ARG A 117 -15.62 -19.38 -7.38
C ARG A 117 -17.09 -19.68 -7.08
N TYR A 118 -17.43 -19.96 -5.84
CA TYR A 118 -18.78 -20.35 -5.43
C TYR A 118 -19.84 -19.33 -5.82
N THR A 119 -20.98 -19.80 -6.27
CA THR A 119 -22.19 -19.00 -6.58
C THR A 119 -23.36 -19.37 -5.67
N THR A 120 -23.23 -20.44 -4.91
CA THR A 120 -24.23 -20.95 -3.97
C THR A 120 -23.59 -21.20 -2.60
N GLU A 121 -24.43 -21.30 -1.55
CA GLU A 121 -23.96 -21.63 -0.21
C GLU A 121 -23.34 -23.04 -0.14
N GLU A 122 -23.88 -24.00 -0.92
CA GLU A 122 -23.35 -25.37 -0.92
C GLU A 122 -21.98 -25.45 -1.58
N GLU A 123 -21.78 -24.74 -2.69
CA GLU A 123 -20.47 -24.59 -3.31
C GLU A 123 -19.48 -23.95 -2.34
N ALA A 124 -19.89 -22.86 -1.65
CA ALA A 124 -19.06 -22.19 -0.67
C ALA A 124 -18.58 -23.12 0.46
N ARG A 125 -19.48 -23.99 0.97
CA ARG A 125 -19.12 -25.02 1.95
C ARG A 125 -18.19 -26.08 1.36
N ALA A 126 -18.40 -26.48 0.10
CA ALA A 126 -17.56 -27.46 -0.57
C ALA A 126 -16.13 -26.92 -0.77
N GLU A 127 -16.00 -25.69 -1.24
CA GLU A 127 -14.72 -25.01 -1.42
C GLU A 127 -13.98 -24.83 -0.08
N ALA A 128 -14.69 -24.45 1.00
CA ALA A 128 -14.13 -24.38 2.34
C ALA A 128 -13.54 -25.72 2.79
N ARG A 129 -14.26 -26.81 2.62
CA ARG A 129 -13.78 -28.17 2.96
C ARG A 129 -12.54 -28.57 2.13
N PHE A 130 -12.54 -28.24 0.86
CA PHE A 130 -11.41 -28.52 -0.03
C PHE A 130 -10.15 -27.77 0.40
N TYR A 131 -10.30 -26.48 0.73
CA TYR A 131 -9.23 -25.66 1.25
C TYR A 131 -8.68 -26.16 2.60
N ILE A 132 -9.57 -26.54 3.52
CA ILE A 132 -9.21 -27.14 4.81
C ILE A 132 -8.37 -28.41 4.62
N GLN A 133 -8.77 -29.29 3.69
CA GLN A 133 -8.02 -30.50 3.40
C GLN A 133 -6.61 -30.22 2.89
N ALA A 134 -6.43 -29.19 2.05
CA ALA A 134 -5.13 -28.77 1.57
C ALA A 134 -4.25 -28.22 2.71
N ALA A 135 -4.80 -27.40 3.60
CA ALA A 135 -4.10 -26.90 4.78
C ALA A 135 -3.67 -28.02 5.73
N GLN A 136 -4.55 -29.01 5.96
CA GLN A 136 -4.25 -30.18 6.80
C GLN A 136 -3.14 -31.06 6.22
N LYS A 137 -3.13 -31.27 4.89
CA LYS A 137 -2.05 -32.02 4.21
C LYS A 137 -0.68 -31.36 4.39
N LEU A 138 -0.63 -30.06 4.56
CA LEU A 138 0.60 -29.31 4.81
C LEU A 138 0.90 -29.12 6.30
N ASN A 139 0.13 -29.76 7.20
CA ASN A 139 0.23 -29.64 8.65
C ASN A 139 0.18 -28.16 9.15
N LEU A 140 -0.56 -27.31 8.47
CA LEU A 140 -0.72 -25.92 8.88
C LEU A 140 -1.57 -25.85 10.16
N PRO A 141 -1.13 -25.09 11.19
CA PRO A 141 -1.85 -24.98 12.44
C PRO A 141 -3.21 -24.25 12.25
N LYS A 142 -4.15 -24.50 13.15
CA LYS A 142 -5.48 -23.85 13.15
C LYS A 142 -5.40 -22.31 13.31
N SER A 143 -4.29 -21.82 13.85
CA SER A 143 -4.00 -20.39 13.97
C SER A 143 -3.53 -19.71 12.68
N THR A 144 -3.23 -20.49 11.62
CA THR A 144 -2.86 -19.93 10.32
C THR A 144 -3.93 -18.96 9.82
N VAL A 145 -3.52 -17.82 9.28
CA VAL A 145 -4.42 -16.92 8.58
C VAL A 145 -4.87 -17.59 7.28
N MET A 146 -6.18 -17.79 7.17
CA MET A 146 -6.83 -18.44 6.04
C MET A 146 -7.63 -17.40 5.27
N VAL A 147 -7.20 -17.11 4.03
CA VAL A 147 -7.80 -16.05 3.22
C VAL A 147 -8.78 -16.64 2.21
N ASN A 148 -9.99 -16.06 2.20
CA ASN A 148 -10.97 -16.26 1.14
C ASN A 148 -10.75 -15.15 0.10
N ASP A 149 -10.25 -15.52 -1.06
CA ASP A 149 -9.99 -14.63 -2.19
C ASP A 149 -11.16 -14.73 -3.17
N PHE A 150 -11.97 -13.67 -3.25
CA PHE A 150 -13.15 -13.63 -4.10
C PHE A 150 -13.11 -12.41 -5.05
N GLU A 151 -12.85 -12.71 -6.32
CA GLU A 151 -12.68 -11.73 -7.40
C GLU A 151 -13.51 -12.07 -8.65
N ASP A 152 -14.10 -13.25 -8.72
CA ASP A 152 -14.93 -13.64 -9.87
C ASP A 152 -16.29 -12.95 -9.80
N SER A 153 -16.60 -12.14 -10.80
CA SER A 153 -17.87 -11.39 -10.88
C SER A 153 -19.12 -12.27 -10.82
N LYS A 154 -19.01 -13.55 -11.14
CA LYS A 154 -20.10 -14.52 -11.00
C LYS A 154 -20.53 -14.73 -9.55
N MET A 155 -19.65 -14.44 -8.61
CA MET A 155 -19.92 -14.57 -7.18
C MET A 155 -20.79 -13.43 -6.62
N LEU A 156 -20.87 -12.29 -7.33
CA LEU A 156 -21.56 -11.08 -6.84
C LEU A 156 -23.02 -11.30 -6.42
N PRO A 157 -23.84 -12.08 -7.16
CA PRO A 157 -25.14 -12.46 -6.67
C PRO A 157 -25.04 -13.25 -5.35
N ASN A 158 -25.65 -12.72 -4.28
CA ASN A 158 -25.65 -13.33 -2.94
C ASN A 158 -24.27 -13.48 -2.27
N ILE A 159 -23.26 -12.68 -2.69
CA ILE A 159 -21.88 -12.79 -2.21
C ILE A 159 -21.80 -12.86 -0.67
N ASN A 160 -22.50 -11.99 0.06
CA ASN A 160 -22.46 -11.97 1.52
C ASN A 160 -23.03 -13.23 2.14
N ARG A 161 -24.15 -13.74 1.61
CA ARG A 161 -24.80 -14.96 2.10
C ARG A 161 -23.92 -16.19 1.86
N ASN A 162 -23.36 -16.30 0.66
CA ASN A 162 -22.53 -17.44 0.29
C ASN A 162 -21.19 -17.42 1.04
N THR A 163 -20.57 -16.23 1.18
CA THR A 163 -19.36 -16.06 2.00
C THR A 163 -19.61 -16.40 3.46
N GLN A 164 -20.78 -16.08 4.00
CA GLN A 164 -21.14 -16.48 5.38
C GLN A 164 -21.20 -18.01 5.53
N ALA A 165 -21.70 -18.74 4.52
CA ALA A 165 -21.69 -20.19 4.52
C ALA A 165 -20.26 -20.76 4.51
N TRP A 166 -19.34 -20.16 3.74
CA TRP A 166 -17.92 -20.47 3.76
C TRP A 166 -17.31 -20.26 5.16
N VAL A 167 -17.54 -19.09 5.76
CA VAL A 167 -17.07 -18.74 7.11
C VAL A 167 -17.54 -19.76 8.16
N ASN A 168 -18.83 -20.11 8.11
CA ASN A 168 -19.42 -21.06 9.05
C ASN A 168 -18.77 -22.46 8.92
N GLU A 169 -18.49 -22.90 7.71
CA GLU A 169 -17.82 -24.17 7.47
C GLU A 169 -16.36 -24.18 7.93
N MET A 170 -15.61 -23.10 7.69
CA MET A 170 -14.25 -22.92 8.19
C MET A 170 -14.20 -22.98 9.73
N ARG A 171 -15.09 -22.23 10.40
CA ARG A 171 -15.17 -22.17 11.87
C ARG A 171 -15.59 -23.51 12.48
N LYS A 172 -16.54 -24.21 11.86
CA LYS A 172 -16.93 -25.57 12.27
C LYS A 172 -15.74 -26.54 12.34
N HIS A 173 -14.74 -26.36 11.48
CA HIS A 173 -13.52 -27.15 11.46
C HIS A 173 -12.38 -26.54 12.30
N GLY A 174 -12.64 -25.48 13.08
CA GLY A 174 -11.70 -24.87 14.01
C GLY A 174 -10.77 -23.81 13.40
N TYR A 175 -10.96 -23.41 12.15
CA TYR A 175 -10.24 -22.31 11.53
C TYR A 175 -10.97 -21.01 11.78
N ASN A 176 -10.46 -20.18 12.69
CA ASN A 176 -11.11 -18.93 13.13
C ASN A 176 -10.37 -17.68 12.66
N ASN A 177 -9.10 -17.80 12.25
CA ASN A 177 -8.29 -16.68 11.79
C ASN A 177 -8.52 -16.44 10.29
N LEU A 178 -9.69 -15.88 9.96
CA LEU A 178 -10.17 -15.70 8.59
C LEU A 178 -9.95 -14.27 8.11
N MET A 179 -9.51 -14.12 6.88
CA MET A 179 -9.40 -12.85 6.15
C MET A 179 -10.11 -12.98 4.80
N PHE A 180 -10.44 -11.83 4.21
CA PHE A 180 -11.14 -11.73 2.93
C PHE A 180 -10.36 -10.84 1.99
N TYR A 181 -9.93 -11.38 0.85
CA TYR A 181 -9.29 -10.59 -0.18
C TYR A 181 -10.25 -10.28 -1.29
N THR A 182 -10.29 -9.02 -1.69
CA THR A 182 -11.05 -8.54 -2.86
C THR A 182 -10.59 -7.14 -3.28
N SER A 183 -11.11 -6.66 -4.42
CA SER A 183 -10.89 -5.29 -4.88
C SER A 183 -11.62 -4.28 -3.99
N ALA A 184 -11.04 -3.08 -3.83
CA ALA A 184 -11.66 -1.97 -3.10
C ALA A 184 -13.06 -1.63 -3.62
N SER A 185 -13.30 -1.77 -4.93
CA SER A 185 -14.60 -1.50 -5.56
C SER A 185 -15.72 -2.46 -5.15
N TRP A 186 -15.39 -3.60 -4.54
CA TRP A 186 -16.39 -4.58 -4.09
C TRP A 186 -16.92 -4.28 -2.70
N LEU A 187 -16.23 -3.49 -1.90
CA LEU A 187 -16.62 -3.18 -0.53
C LEU A 187 -17.69 -2.08 -0.47
N ASP A 188 -18.65 -2.22 0.43
CA ASP A 188 -19.66 -1.19 0.71
C ASP A 188 -19.09 0.02 1.47
N GLU A 189 -17.95 -0.15 2.16
CA GLU A 189 -17.13 0.92 2.74
C GLU A 189 -15.71 0.86 2.16
N ASN A 190 -15.31 1.89 1.44
CA ASN A 190 -14.01 2.00 0.79
C ASN A 190 -13.61 3.48 0.61
N ASN A 191 -12.41 3.74 0.06
CA ASN A 191 -11.89 5.09 -0.16
C ASN A 191 -12.06 5.62 -1.60
N ILE A 192 -12.80 4.92 -2.47
CA ILE A 192 -12.99 5.31 -3.88
C ILE A 192 -14.37 5.92 -4.17
N GLY A 193 -15.22 6.10 -3.14
CA GLY A 193 -16.52 6.77 -3.26
C GLY A 193 -17.62 5.95 -3.95
N TYR A 194 -17.38 4.68 -4.25
CA TYR A 194 -18.35 3.74 -4.82
C TYR A 194 -18.70 2.68 -3.79
N ARG A 195 -19.99 2.36 -3.62
CA ARG A 195 -20.44 1.30 -2.71
C ARG A 195 -20.59 -0.02 -3.46
N GLY A 196 -19.69 -0.94 -3.15
CA GLY A 196 -19.75 -2.30 -3.67
C GLY A 196 -20.76 -3.19 -2.92
N PRO A 197 -20.95 -4.43 -3.37
CA PRO A 197 -21.95 -5.36 -2.82
C PRO A 197 -21.50 -6.08 -1.55
N VAL A 198 -20.22 -6.05 -1.19
CA VAL A 198 -19.66 -6.80 -0.05
C VAL A 198 -19.82 -5.99 1.23
N SER A 199 -20.49 -6.58 2.23
CA SER A 199 -20.76 -5.94 3.52
C SER A 199 -19.56 -6.00 4.46
N THR A 200 -18.91 -4.86 4.66
CA THR A 200 -17.81 -4.73 5.62
C THR A 200 -18.29 -4.83 7.07
N SER A 201 -19.52 -4.41 7.35
CA SER A 201 -20.11 -4.53 8.69
C SER A 201 -20.42 -5.98 9.09
N GLN A 202 -20.78 -6.85 8.12
CA GLN A 202 -21.05 -8.26 8.38
C GLN A 202 -19.80 -9.05 8.72
N PHE A 203 -18.67 -8.75 8.05
CA PHE A 203 -17.45 -9.54 8.18
C PHE A 203 -16.38 -8.88 9.04
N GLY A 204 -16.56 -7.61 9.44
CA GLY A 204 -15.56 -6.77 10.09
C GLY A 204 -14.57 -6.18 9.08
N ILE A 205 -14.54 -4.84 8.97
CA ILE A 205 -13.68 -4.16 7.98
C ILE A 205 -12.20 -4.50 8.15
N GLU A 206 -11.76 -4.73 9.38
CA GLU A 206 -10.40 -5.12 9.75
C GLU A 206 -10.01 -6.54 9.29
N ASN A 207 -10.97 -7.34 8.84
CA ASN A 207 -10.74 -8.67 8.27
C ASN A 207 -10.57 -8.66 6.75
N PHE A 208 -10.59 -7.48 6.11
CA PHE A 208 -10.36 -7.38 4.68
C PHE A 208 -8.90 -7.07 4.35
N TRP A 209 -8.39 -7.77 3.35
CA TRP A 209 -7.17 -7.48 2.63
C TRP A 209 -7.57 -6.98 1.24
N VAL A 210 -7.30 -5.72 0.95
CA VAL A 210 -7.91 -5.00 -0.16
C VAL A 210 -6.90 -4.74 -1.26
N ALA A 211 -7.26 -5.11 -2.50
CA ALA A 211 -6.50 -4.74 -3.69
C ALA A 211 -6.92 -3.36 -4.20
N GLN A 212 -5.93 -2.48 -4.34
CA GLN A 212 -6.09 -1.19 -5.00
C GLN A 212 -4.72 -0.68 -5.47
N TYR A 213 -4.58 -0.38 -6.74
CA TYR A 213 -3.32 -0.01 -7.37
C TYR A 213 -3.37 1.43 -7.90
N PRO A 214 -3.09 2.44 -7.07
CA PRO A 214 -3.16 3.84 -7.47
C PRO A 214 -2.03 4.24 -8.43
N SER A 215 -0.95 3.47 -8.48
CA SER A 215 0.18 3.66 -9.40
C SER A 215 0.89 2.33 -9.64
N ALA A 216 1.33 2.10 -10.87
CA ALA A 216 2.10 0.90 -11.24
C ALA A 216 3.52 0.86 -10.61
N THR A 217 4.03 2.01 -10.16
CA THR A 217 5.40 2.15 -9.64
C THR A 217 5.45 2.43 -8.13
N LEU A 218 4.35 2.12 -7.42
CA LEU A 218 4.26 2.40 -5.99
C LEU A 218 5.24 1.52 -5.20
N THR A 219 6.07 2.17 -4.39
CA THR A 219 6.98 1.48 -3.47
C THR A 219 6.31 1.22 -2.12
N ALA A 220 6.85 0.29 -1.34
CA ALA A 220 6.39 0.03 0.03
C ALA A 220 6.44 1.28 0.92
N THR A 221 7.49 2.10 0.79
CA THR A 221 7.61 3.36 1.54
C THR A 221 6.51 4.35 1.16
N SER A 222 6.27 4.54 -0.14
CA SER A 222 5.21 5.43 -0.61
C SER A 222 3.82 4.92 -0.17
N ALA A 223 3.58 3.62 -0.29
CA ALA A 223 2.34 2.99 0.14
C ALA A 223 2.10 3.15 1.66
N LYS A 224 3.14 2.96 2.49
CA LYS A 224 3.06 3.21 3.95
C LYS A 224 2.66 4.65 4.27
N ASN A 225 3.13 5.62 3.49
CA ASN A 225 2.80 7.03 3.66
C ASN A 225 1.38 7.36 3.18
N MET A 226 0.94 6.78 2.07
CA MET A 226 -0.41 6.98 1.51
C MET A 226 -1.50 6.42 2.41
N ARG A 227 -1.27 5.29 3.06
CA ARG A 227 -2.19 4.61 3.98
C ARG A 227 -3.59 4.39 3.39
N TYR A 228 -3.68 4.03 2.11
CA TYR A 228 -4.96 3.70 1.51
C TYR A 228 -5.59 2.50 2.21
N ASN A 229 -6.92 2.50 2.30
CA ASN A 229 -7.70 1.45 2.97
C ASN A 229 -7.25 1.17 4.42
N ALA A 230 -6.72 2.15 5.15
CA ALA A 230 -6.11 1.97 6.49
C ALA A 230 -7.09 1.49 7.59
N LYS A 231 -8.40 1.47 7.32
CA LYS A 231 -9.40 0.85 8.21
C LYS A 231 -9.45 -0.67 8.04
N THR A 232 -8.98 -1.20 6.91
CA THR A 232 -8.94 -2.63 6.63
C THR A 232 -7.74 -3.30 7.29
N GLY A 233 -7.68 -4.63 7.24
CA GLY A 233 -6.57 -5.38 7.82
C GLY A 233 -5.28 -5.26 7.03
N ALA A 234 -5.37 -5.15 5.71
CA ALA A 234 -4.22 -5.06 4.83
C ALA A 234 -4.57 -4.43 3.47
N TRP A 235 -3.56 -3.94 2.77
CA TRP A 235 -3.69 -3.36 1.44
C TRP A 235 -2.64 -3.92 0.48
N GLN A 236 -3.10 -4.57 -0.60
CA GLN A 236 -2.25 -4.95 -1.73
C GLN A 236 -2.13 -3.74 -2.67
N PHE A 237 -0.94 -3.15 -2.69
CA PHE A 237 -0.67 -1.89 -3.39
C PHE A 237 0.06 -2.07 -4.72
N SER A 238 0.64 -3.24 -4.97
CA SER A 238 1.34 -3.57 -6.21
C SER A 238 1.13 -5.03 -6.56
N ALA A 239 0.96 -5.30 -7.85
CA ALA A 239 0.93 -6.65 -8.44
C ALA A 239 2.18 -6.94 -9.28
N THR A 240 3.16 -6.03 -9.29
CA THR A 240 4.34 -6.11 -10.16
C THR A 240 5.61 -5.68 -9.43
N ALA A 241 5.68 -5.89 -8.10
CA ALA A 241 6.85 -5.49 -7.33
C ALA A 241 8.08 -6.32 -7.72
N ASN A 242 9.12 -5.63 -8.17
CA ASN A 242 10.40 -6.25 -8.54
C ASN A 242 11.34 -6.29 -7.33
N LEU A 243 11.03 -7.17 -6.38
CA LEU A 243 11.80 -7.34 -5.14
C LEU A 243 13.04 -8.23 -5.33
N LEU A 244 13.03 -9.09 -6.35
CA LEU A 244 14.14 -9.96 -6.73
C LEU A 244 14.43 -9.78 -8.22
N PRO A 245 15.25 -8.79 -8.62
CA PRO A 245 15.53 -8.49 -10.02
C PRO A 245 16.04 -9.71 -10.81
N GLY A 246 15.48 -9.92 -11.98
CA GLY A 246 15.82 -11.04 -12.86
C GLY A 246 15.23 -12.39 -12.43
N ARG A 247 14.38 -12.44 -11.40
CA ARG A 247 13.71 -13.63 -10.90
C ARG A 247 12.19 -13.55 -11.03
N HIS A 248 11.53 -13.11 -9.96
CA HIS A 248 10.07 -13.09 -9.86
C HIS A 248 9.57 -11.65 -9.67
N VAL A 249 8.42 -11.34 -10.22
CA VAL A 249 7.60 -10.22 -9.77
C VAL A 249 6.62 -10.74 -8.73
N PHE A 250 6.31 -9.90 -7.76
CA PHE A 250 5.45 -10.25 -6.63
C PHE A 250 4.29 -9.29 -6.49
N ASP A 251 3.18 -9.81 -6.00
CA ASP A 251 2.14 -9.03 -5.38
C ASP A 251 2.64 -8.56 -4.02
N HIS A 252 2.53 -7.26 -3.72
CA HIS A 252 3.13 -6.66 -2.52
C HIS A 252 2.09 -5.89 -1.73
N SER A 253 2.07 -6.14 -0.42
CA SER A 253 1.03 -5.66 0.47
C SER A 253 1.58 -5.03 1.74
N ILE A 254 0.80 -4.12 2.35
CA ILE A 254 1.01 -3.58 3.69
C ILE A 254 0.08 -4.29 4.65
N ASP A 255 0.63 -4.74 5.77
CA ASP A 255 -0.11 -5.29 6.90
C ASP A 255 -0.39 -4.20 7.94
N TYR A 256 -1.65 -3.79 8.07
CA TYR A 256 -2.05 -2.77 9.03
C TYR A 256 -2.29 -3.31 10.45
N THR A 257 -2.61 -4.58 10.56
CA THR A 257 -3.01 -5.23 11.83
C THR A 257 -1.94 -6.15 12.42
N GLY A 258 -0.90 -6.47 11.66
CA GLY A 258 0.12 -7.45 12.03
C GLY A 258 -0.32 -8.90 11.81
N ARG A 259 -1.51 -9.16 11.29
CA ARG A 259 -2.02 -10.54 11.12
C ARG A 259 -1.19 -11.39 10.17
N PHE A 260 -0.57 -10.78 9.18
CA PHE A 260 0.26 -11.47 8.20
C PHE A 260 1.75 -11.49 8.54
N THR A 261 2.20 -10.69 9.54
CA THR A 261 3.64 -10.47 9.78
C THR A 261 4.08 -10.54 11.23
N ALA A 262 3.17 -10.58 12.22
CA ALA A 262 3.51 -10.49 13.64
C ALA A 262 4.35 -11.67 14.15
N ASN A 263 4.20 -12.85 13.55
CA ASN A 263 4.90 -14.08 13.94
C ASN A 263 6.16 -14.36 13.08
N ALA A 264 6.63 -13.37 12.33
CA ALA A 264 7.88 -13.52 11.60
C ALA A 264 9.03 -13.65 12.63
N SER A 265 9.82 -14.71 12.51
CA SER A 265 11.02 -14.94 13.30
C SER A 265 12.29 -14.38 12.63
N VAL A 266 12.09 -13.64 11.54
CA VAL A 266 13.18 -12.96 10.87
C VAL A 266 13.64 -11.83 11.77
N GLU A 267 14.83 -11.96 12.37
CA GLU A 267 15.51 -10.81 12.93
C GLU A 267 15.69 -9.82 11.76
N ALA A 268 15.10 -8.64 11.90
CA ALA A 268 15.44 -7.54 11.01
C ALA A 268 16.95 -7.40 11.10
N ASP A 269 17.65 -7.55 9.97
CA ASP A 269 19.09 -7.31 9.95
C ASP A 269 19.31 -5.92 10.57
N PRO A 270 19.93 -5.81 11.75
CA PRO A 270 20.13 -4.52 12.42
C PRO A 270 20.98 -3.58 11.56
N THR A 271 21.61 -4.10 10.49
CA THR A 271 22.38 -3.32 9.52
C THR A 271 21.51 -2.79 8.37
N GLN A 272 20.29 -3.31 8.17
CA GLN A 272 19.31 -2.78 7.22
C GLN A 272 18.26 -1.91 7.93
N GLY A 273 18.70 -0.80 8.52
CA GLY A 273 17.81 0.30 8.87
C GLY A 273 17.05 0.77 7.61
N ASP A 274 15.80 1.18 7.77
CA ASP A 274 14.95 1.63 6.66
C ASP A 274 15.67 2.65 5.80
N LEU A 275 15.74 2.39 4.48
CA LEU A 275 16.13 3.40 3.51
C LEU A 275 15.14 4.56 3.64
N SER A 276 15.64 5.74 3.97
CA SER A 276 14.77 6.91 4.11
C SER A 276 15.45 8.17 3.62
N GLY A 277 14.63 9.13 3.22
CA GLY A 277 15.04 10.46 2.84
C GLY A 277 13.81 11.36 2.75
N VAL A 278 14.01 12.64 3.01
CA VAL A 278 12.97 13.65 2.88
C VAL A 278 13.26 14.48 1.63
N ILE A 279 12.29 14.54 0.73
CA ILE A 279 12.36 15.35 -0.49
C ILE A 279 11.67 16.68 -0.21
N SER A 280 12.38 17.77 -0.45
CA SER A 280 11.84 19.13 -0.37
C SER A 280 12.06 19.87 -1.68
N ILE A 281 11.05 20.58 -2.15
CA ILE A 281 11.14 21.43 -3.32
C ILE A 281 11.33 22.88 -2.84
N VAL A 282 12.40 23.51 -3.26
CA VAL A 282 12.75 24.89 -2.89
C VAL A 282 13.09 25.71 -4.13
N ASN A 283 13.22 27.02 -3.97
CA ASN A 283 13.62 27.94 -5.03
C ASN A 283 12.77 27.81 -6.31
N ASN A 284 11.49 27.46 -6.16
CA ASN A 284 10.59 27.37 -7.32
C ASN A 284 10.44 28.75 -7.97
N ASN A 285 10.97 28.89 -9.19
CA ASN A 285 10.94 30.12 -9.96
C ASN A 285 9.97 30.00 -11.14
N PRO A 286 8.75 30.52 -11.01
CA PRO A 286 7.72 30.40 -12.04
C PRO A 286 7.97 31.27 -13.28
N THR A 287 8.95 32.18 -13.24
CA THR A 287 9.35 32.98 -14.40
C THR A 287 10.31 32.19 -15.29
N LEU A 288 11.25 31.49 -14.68
CA LEU A 288 12.29 30.73 -15.38
C LEU A 288 11.93 29.26 -15.58
N GLY A 289 10.88 28.76 -14.94
CA GLY A 289 10.55 27.34 -14.96
C GLY A 289 11.65 26.49 -14.32
N SER A 290 12.14 26.89 -13.14
CA SER A 290 13.19 26.15 -12.44
C SER A 290 12.87 25.97 -10.96
N PHE A 291 13.42 24.90 -10.38
CA PHE A 291 13.31 24.60 -8.95
C PHE A 291 14.51 23.75 -8.49
N ASP A 292 14.73 23.72 -7.19
CA ASP A 292 15.72 22.84 -6.60
C ASP A 292 15.02 21.72 -5.82
N VAL A 293 15.54 20.52 -5.98
CA VAL A 293 15.18 19.35 -5.17
C VAL A 293 16.26 19.19 -4.10
N VAL A 294 15.85 19.23 -2.83
CA VAL A 294 16.73 19.01 -1.68
C VAL A 294 16.33 17.72 -0.99
N ILE A 295 17.27 16.80 -0.86
CA ILE A 295 17.10 15.54 -0.14
C ILE A 295 17.85 15.63 1.19
N SER A 296 17.12 15.48 2.29
CA SER A 296 17.65 15.49 3.66
C SER A 296 17.33 14.20 4.40
N ASN A 297 17.91 14.02 5.59
CA ASN A 297 17.71 12.83 6.43
C ASN A 297 17.98 11.52 5.70
N VAL A 298 18.98 11.52 4.84
CA VAL A 298 19.37 10.34 4.05
C VAL A 298 19.89 9.25 4.96
N LYS A 299 19.20 8.13 4.98
CA LYS A 299 19.60 6.90 5.68
C LYS A 299 19.67 5.76 4.67
N ALA A 300 20.78 5.05 4.68
CA ALA A 300 20.97 3.82 3.94
C ALA A 300 21.96 2.94 4.71
N PRO A 301 21.57 1.77 5.16
CA PRO A 301 22.37 0.90 6.03
C PRO A 301 23.71 0.53 5.41
N ASN A 302 23.70 0.20 4.12
CA ASN A 302 24.93 -0.18 3.39
C ASN A 302 25.69 1.04 2.87
N GLY A 303 25.32 2.25 3.34
CA GLY A 303 25.86 3.53 2.83
C GLY A 303 25.35 3.86 1.43
N VAL A 304 25.28 5.15 1.13
CA VAL A 304 24.88 5.66 -0.19
C VAL A 304 26.12 5.87 -1.03
N GLU A 305 26.16 5.27 -2.21
CA GLU A 305 27.12 5.60 -3.26
C GLU A 305 26.60 6.75 -4.12
N THR A 306 25.33 6.63 -4.56
CA THR A 306 24.69 7.65 -5.40
C THR A 306 23.26 7.90 -4.95
N VAL A 307 22.89 9.19 -4.86
CA VAL A 307 21.50 9.62 -4.74
C VAL A 307 21.00 9.97 -6.13
N SER A 308 20.07 9.20 -6.66
CA SER A 308 19.50 9.33 -8.00
C SER A 308 18.08 9.84 -7.95
N VAL A 309 17.79 10.84 -8.78
CA VAL A 309 16.50 11.55 -8.75
C VAL A 309 15.93 11.61 -10.17
N PRO A 310 15.14 10.62 -10.59
CA PRO A 310 14.42 10.71 -11.86
C PRO A 310 13.28 11.73 -11.74
N ILE A 311 13.22 12.63 -12.72
CA ILE A 311 12.25 13.73 -12.80
C ILE A 311 11.68 13.77 -14.21
N TRP A 312 10.35 13.96 -14.31
CA TRP A 312 9.66 14.11 -15.58
C TRP A 312 8.39 14.94 -15.41
N SER A 313 7.95 15.60 -16.48
CA SER A 313 6.63 16.24 -16.53
C SER A 313 5.53 15.18 -16.75
N GLU A 314 4.32 15.48 -16.32
CA GLU A 314 3.18 14.57 -16.55
C GLU A 314 2.69 14.61 -18.01
N ILE A 315 3.16 15.59 -18.78
CA ILE A 315 2.80 15.76 -20.20
C ILE A 315 3.45 14.64 -21.01
N ASN A 316 2.62 13.88 -21.73
CA ASN A 316 3.04 12.73 -22.55
C ASN A 316 3.76 11.62 -21.78
N GLY A 317 3.49 11.48 -20.48
CA GLY A 317 4.09 10.45 -19.63
C GLY A 317 5.55 10.71 -19.33
N GLN A 318 6.41 9.70 -19.45
CA GLN A 318 7.84 9.79 -19.11
C GLN A 318 8.73 10.11 -20.32
N ASP A 319 8.22 10.78 -21.35
CA ASP A 319 8.96 11.06 -22.57
C ASP A 319 10.08 12.09 -22.42
N ASP A 320 10.09 12.83 -21.29
CA ASP A 320 11.10 13.81 -20.92
C ASP A 320 11.85 13.46 -19.61
N ILE A 321 11.79 12.18 -19.18
CA ILE A 321 12.44 11.73 -17.94
C ILE A 321 13.95 11.91 -17.98
N ILE A 322 14.50 12.52 -16.94
CA ILE A 322 15.93 12.66 -16.70
C ILE A 322 16.26 12.07 -15.33
N TRP A 323 17.25 11.18 -15.29
CA TRP A 323 17.81 10.62 -14.08
C TRP A 323 18.95 11.50 -13.59
N TYR A 324 18.65 12.41 -12.66
CA TYR A 324 19.66 13.29 -12.07
C TYR A 324 20.45 12.56 -10.99
N THR A 325 21.78 12.78 -10.98
CA THR A 325 22.61 12.47 -9.81
C THR A 325 22.62 13.68 -8.89
N ALA A 326 22.14 13.53 -7.67
CA ALA A 326 22.11 14.63 -6.72
C ALA A 326 23.48 14.90 -6.09
N ASN A 327 23.85 16.16 -6.01
CA ASN A 327 25.14 16.60 -5.48
C ASN A 327 25.11 16.68 -3.95
N ARG A 328 26.03 15.97 -3.28
CA ARG A 328 26.16 16.03 -1.81
C ARG A 328 26.68 17.38 -1.36
N GLN A 329 26.00 17.97 -0.37
CA GLN A 329 26.37 19.26 0.24
C GLN A 329 27.15 19.05 1.54
N ASN A 330 27.87 20.08 2.00
CA ASN A 330 28.66 20.04 3.22
C ASN A 330 27.82 19.80 4.49
N ASN A 331 26.54 20.17 4.47
CA ASN A 331 25.58 19.93 5.55
C ASN A 331 24.95 18.54 5.54
N GLY A 332 25.39 17.63 4.64
CA GLY A 332 24.89 16.28 4.52
C GLY A 332 23.61 16.11 3.70
N THR A 333 23.03 17.19 3.18
CA THR A 333 21.92 17.12 2.21
C THR A 333 22.44 16.83 0.80
N TYR A 334 21.53 16.47 -0.11
CA TYR A 334 21.82 16.32 -1.53
C TYR A 334 20.90 17.23 -2.33
N THR A 335 21.40 17.80 -3.42
CA THR A 335 20.65 18.78 -4.22
C THR A 335 20.69 18.46 -5.71
N VAL A 336 19.57 18.75 -6.38
CA VAL A 336 19.43 18.76 -7.84
C VAL A 336 18.82 20.09 -8.25
N ASN A 337 19.45 20.79 -9.20
CA ASN A 337 18.83 21.95 -9.84
C ASN A 337 18.10 21.51 -11.11
N VAL A 338 16.82 21.80 -11.22
CA VAL A 338 15.95 21.38 -12.31
C VAL A 338 15.50 22.60 -13.11
N LYS A 339 15.56 22.48 -14.42
CA LYS A 339 15.06 23.51 -15.36
C LYS A 339 14.10 22.89 -16.34
N ALA A 340 12.95 23.49 -16.54
CA ALA A 340 11.97 23.01 -17.52
C ALA A 340 12.54 22.94 -18.95
N SER A 341 13.56 23.73 -19.27
CA SER A 341 14.23 23.67 -20.56
C SER A 341 14.92 22.33 -20.83
N ALA A 342 15.30 21.59 -19.78
CA ALA A 342 15.81 20.22 -19.91
C ALA A 342 14.67 19.21 -20.13
N HIS A 343 13.44 19.55 -19.74
CA HIS A 343 12.25 18.73 -19.86
C HIS A 343 11.32 19.28 -20.98
N LYS A 344 11.85 19.48 -22.16
CA LYS A 344 11.11 19.96 -23.35
C LYS A 344 10.32 21.26 -23.16
N ASN A 345 10.69 22.09 -22.19
CA ASN A 345 9.96 23.27 -21.75
C ASN A 345 8.53 22.95 -21.28
N SER A 346 8.28 21.75 -20.81
CA SER A 346 6.99 21.35 -20.26
C SER A 346 6.62 22.19 -19.05
N THR A 347 5.33 22.47 -18.89
CA THR A 347 4.75 23.15 -17.71
C THR A 347 3.70 22.25 -17.07
N GLY A 348 3.28 22.53 -15.85
CA GLY A 348 2.31 21.72 -15.15
C GLY A 348 2.93 20.83 -14.08
N LEU A 349 2.36 19.68 -13.84
CA LEU A 349 2.80 18.76 -12.78
C LEU A 349 4.09 18.05 -13.20
N TYR A 350 5.07 18.07 -12.30
CA TYR A 350 6.32 17.29 -12.40
C TYR A 350 6.33 16.23 -11.31
N ASN A 351 6.74 15.03 -11.69
CA ASN A 351 6.96 13.91 -10.80
C ASN A 351 8.46 13.84 -10.45
N ILE A 352 8.78 13.73 -9.17
CA ILE A 352 10.13 13.64 -8.63
C ILE A 352 10.21 12.38 -7.79
N HIS A 353 11.03 11.42 -8.19
CA HIS A 353 11.28 10.22 -7.40
C HIS A 353 12.69 10.23 -6.83
N LEU A 354 12.89 9.49 -5.75
CA LEU A 354 14.16 9.35 -5.04
C LEU A 354 14.58 7.88 -5.04
N TYR A 355 15.80 7.62 -5.49
CA TYR A 355 16.45 6.31 -5.46
C TYR A 355 17.83 6.43 -4.83
N TYR A 356 18.25 5.41 -4.09
CA TYR A 356 19.64 5.26 -3.67
C TYR A 356 20.27 4.10 -4.40
N ILE A 357 21.50 4.32 -4.92
CA ILE A 357 22.42 3.27 -5.26
C ILE A 357 23.31 3.11 -4.04
N GLN A 358 23.23 1.96 -3.39
CA GLN A 358 24.02 1.66 -2.22
C GLN A 358 25.42 1.17 -2.61
N LYS A 359 26.35 1.13 -1.68
CA LYS A 359 27.75 0.71 -1.94
C LYS A 359 27.88 -0.75 -2.38
N ASP A 360 26.86 -1.57 -2.16
CA ASP A 360 26.74 -2.93 -2.69
C ASP A 360 26.21 -2.98 -4.13
N GLY A 361 25.99 -1.82 -4.77
CA GLY A 361 25.47 -1.68 -6.13
C GLY A 361 23.95 -1.81 -6.26
N GLN A 362 23.23 -2.05 -5.16
CA GLN A 362 21.76 -2.18 -5.21
C GLN A 362 21.10 -0.81 -5.39
N MET A 363 20.25 -0.67 -6.40
CA MET A 363 19.40 0.48 -6.61
C MET A 363 18.03 0.24 -5.95
N THR A 364 17.62 1.13 -5.05
CA THR A 364 16.34 1.01 -4.35
C THR A 364 15.58 2.32 -4.35
N GLY A 365 14.29 2.28 -4.67
CA GLY A 365 13.37 3.41 -4.56
C GLY A 365 13.09 3.76 -3.09
N VAL A 366 13.16 5.05 -2.77
CA VAL A 366 13.04 5.55 -1.39
C VAL A 366 11.75 6.34 -1.20
N GLY A 367 11.33 7.10 -2.21
CA GLY A 367 10.12 7.91 -2.13
C GLY A 367 9.87 8.72 -3.38
N GLY A 368 8.82 9.55 -3.35
CA GLY A 368 8.48 10.45 -4.43
C GLY A 368 7.66 11.64 -3.93
N THR A 369 7.66 12.70 -4.73
CA THR A 369 6.83 13.90 -4.55
C THR A 369 6.50 14.52 -5.91
N THR A 370 5.66 15.53 -5.90
CA THR A 370 5.33 16.30 -7.11
C THR A 370 5.47 17.80 -6.87
N THR A 371 5.63 18.56 -7.96
CA THR A 371 5.61 20.04 -7.91
C THR A 371 4.97 20.60 -9.17
N GLN A 372 4.40 21.80 -9.05
CA GLN A 372 3.89 22.55 -10.21
C GLN A 372 4.98 23.45 -10.77
N VAL A 373 5.19 23.38 -12.07
CA VAL A 373 6.17 24.17 -12.83
C VAL A 373 5.45 25.11 -13.79
N PHE A 374 5.83 26.39 -13.75
CA PHE A 374 5.34 27.42 -14.64
C PHE A 374 6.50 28.08 -15.36
N ILE A 375 6.26 28.66 -16.52
CA ILE A 375 7.22 29.47 -17.30
C ILE A 375 6.56 30.81 -17.61
N GLY A 376 7.29 31.91 -17.45
CA GLY A 376 6.80 33.26 -17.78
C GLY A 376 5.69 33.77 -16.86
N LYS A 377 5.50 33.15 -15.67
CA LYS A 377 4.56 33.62 -14.66
C LYS A 377 5.29 34.36 -13.55
N THR A 378 4.71 35.48 -13.09
CA THR A 378 5.21 36.13 -11.87
C THR A 378 4.58 35.49 -10.62
N PRO A 379 5.25 35.51 -9.46
CA PRO A 379 4.66 35.00 -8.22
C PRO A 379 3.29 35.63 -7.89
N GLU A 380 3.09 36.89 -8.25
CA GLU A 380 1.82 37.59 -8.06
C GLU A 380 0.67 36.99 -8.89
N GLN A 381 0.97 36.51 -10.11
CA GLN A 381 -0.01 35.87 -10.99
C GLN A 381 -0.45 34.49 -10.50
N LEU A 382 0.30 33.89 -9.59
CA LEU A 382 0.02 32.56 -9.01
C LEU A 382 -0.67 32.63 -7.65
N LYS A 383 -0.84 33.83 -7.08
CA LYS A 383 -1.60 33.99 -5.84
C LYS A 383 -3.07 33.62 -6.05
N PRO A 384 -3.71 32.88 -5.15
CA PRO A 384 -5.14 32.62 -5.22
C PRO A 384 -5.90 33.97 -5.23
N LYS A 385 -6.73 34.18 -6.24
CA LYS A 385 -7.66 35.30 -6.27
C LYS A 385 -8.93 34.90 -5.54
N ALA A 386 -9.02 35.17 -4.24
CA ALA A 386 -10.26 35.07 -3.50
C ALA A 386 -10.91 36.49 -3.43
N SER A 387 -12.07 36.67 -4.03
CA SER A 387 -12.95 37.82 -3.81
C SER A 387 -14.09 37.37 -2.90
N PHE A 388 -14.16 37.92 -1.69
CA PHE A 388 -15.34 37.77 -0.83
C PHE A 388 -16.25 38.96 -1.08
N ALA A 389 -17.46 38.70 -1.56
CA ALA A 389 -18.53 39.69 -1.49
C ALA A 389 -19.21 39.52 -0.14
N ILE A 390 -19.09 40.55 0.72
CA ILE A 390 -19.93 40.65 1.93
C ILE A 390 -21.23 41.30 1.49
N GLU A 391 -22.28 40.48 1.30
CA GLU A 391 -23.64 40.99 1.20
C GLU A 391 -24.08 41.40 2.60
N ASN A 392 -24.17 42.73 2.86
CA ASN A 392 -24.83 43.25 4.02
C ASN A 392 -26.34 43.03 3.86
N ASN A 393 -26.87 41.99 4.45
CA ASN A 393 -28.31 41.84 4.69
C ASN A 393 -28.65 42.68 5.91
N ASN A 394 -28.93 43.97 5.68
CA ASN A 394 -29.72 44.78 6.58
C ASN A 394 -31.16 44.74 6.08
N ALA A 395 -32.00 43.97 6.75
CA ALA A 395 -33.44 44.15 6.79
C ALA A 395 -33.95 43.76 8.18
#